data_4378fdf120432769010e0d453fc59069
#
_entry.id   4378fdf120432769010e0d453fc59069
#
_cell.length_a   1.000
_cell.length_b   1.000
_cell.length_c   1.000
_cell.angle_alpha   90.00
_cell.angle_beta   90.00
_cell.angle_gamma   90.00
#
_symmetry.space_group_name_H-M   'P 1'
#
loop_
_entity.id
_entity.type
_entity.pdbx_description
1 polymer ?
#
loop_
_entity_poly.entity_id
_entity_poly.type
_entity_poly.pdbx_seq_one_letter_code
_entity_poly.pdbx_strand_id
1 'polypeptide(L)'
;MIYPIPYAPADKASGAEHGGPDAQGAAPHDFSTNGNACGPCEEVVSALRAADAAHYPDPLYTTLRERLAAFHGVATDRVVIAASASEFIFRITAAVARQGGRTVMLPQHSYGDYKRAAEAWGFESTDEKNGASLVWLCDPSSPLGQPVDRIGSVIDRLHAEAICVLDLAYEPLRLQGSLGLEQPQRDRVWQLWTPNKALGLTGIRAAYAIAPRIDGTEANGGATQQRIFLQTMTRLAPSWPLGTHGSVLLEWWTQPTTQRWLSRSLVTLRGWKIDQLALCRTFGWVPLPSMANFFCARVLNECDVGVLAMHLRAHGIKLRDTTSFGLPSHVRLAVASPVSQRALDAAMRTAPR
;
A
#
# COMPACT_ATOMS: atom_id res chain seq x y z
N MET A 1 4.33 44.31 -1.90
CA MET A 1 3.22 43.97 -1.00
C MET A 1 2.79 42.56 -1.33
N ILE A 2 3.09 41.59 -0.46
CA ILE A 2 2.64 40.19 -0.60
C ILE A 2 1.30 40.13 0.12
N TYR A 3 0.21 39.99 -0.62
CA TYR A 3 -1.11 39.75 -0.03
C TYR A 3 -1.11 38.34 0.57
N PRO A 4 -1.46 38.16 1.84
CA PRO A 4 -1.66 36.83 2.39
C PRO A 4 -2.87 36.21 1.67
N ILE A 5 -2.65 35.10 0.99
CA ILE A 5 -3.75 34.25 0.50
C ILE A 5 -4.49 33.76 1.75
N PRO A 6 -5.80 34.06 1.91
CA PRO A 6 -6.52 33.57 3.07
C PRO A 6 -6.54 32.05 3.01
N TYR A 7 -5.91 31.42 4.00
CA TYR A 7 -6.00 29.97 4.22
C TYR A 7 -7.44 29.67 4.65
N ALA A 8 -8.27 29.27 3.72
CA ALA A 8 -9.56 28.68 4.06
C ALA A 8 -9.28 27.35 4.79
N PRO A 9 -9.82 27.11 6.00
CA PRO A 9 -9.69 25.81 6.63
C PRO A 9 -10.30 24.79 5.68
N ALA A 10 -9.49 23.78 5.32
CA ALA A 10 -9.94 22.68 4.46
C ALA A 10 -11.21 22.11 5.05
N ASP A 11 -12.27 22.03 4.25
CA ASP A 11 -13.52 21.39 4.61
C ASP A 11 -13.23 20.01 5.21
N LYS A 12 -13.76 19.75 6.40
CA LYS A 12 -13.61 18.44 7.08
C LYS A 12 -14.12 17.26 6.24
N ALA A 13 -14.85 17.55 5.17
CA ALA A 13 -15.40 16.57 4.22
C ALA A 13 -14.36 16.02 3.22
N SER A 14 -13.17 16.65 3.04
CA SER A 14 -12.14 16.21 2.08
C SER A 14 -10.89 15.58 2.73
N GLY A 15 -10.83 15.47 4.05
CA GLY A 15 -9.73 14.84 4.76
C GLY A 15 -9.71 13.33 4.51
N ALA A 16 -8.70 12.84 3.77
CA ALA A 16 -8.50 11.41 3.62
C ALA A 16 -8.32 10.77 5.01
N GLU A 17 -9.31 9.98 5.43
CA GLU A 17 -9.22 9.24 6.68
C GLU A 17 -8.23 8.08 6.51
N HIS A 18 -7.18 8.04 7.31
CA HIS A 18 -6.16 7.00 7.29
C HIS A 18 -6.16 6.21 8.62
N GLY A 19 -5.63 4.98 8.57
CA GLY A 19 -5.24 4.27 9.78
C GLY A 19 -3.99 4.88 10.42
N GLY A 20 -3.69 4.48 11.64
CA GLY A 20 -2.54 4.97 12.41
C GLY A 20 -2.89 6.10 13.37
N PRO A 21 -1.89 6.89 13.83
CA PRO A 21 -2.10 7.97 14.78
C PRO A 21 -3.14 8.99 14.31
N ASP A 22 -3.86 9.58 15.26
CA ASP A 22 -4.80 10.69 15.07
C ASP A 22 -4.43 11.87 16.00
N ALA A 23 -5.30 12.85 16.15
CA ALA A 23 -5.08 14.01 17.05
C ALA A 23 -4.87 13.60 18.53
N GLN A 24 -5.29 12.41 18.93
CA GLN A 24 -5.06 11.84 20.26
C GLN A 24 -3.76 11.02 20.33
N GLY A 25 -2.96 10.99 19.26
CA GLY A 25 -1.74 10.22 19.15
C GLY A 25 -1.96 8.76 18.73
N ALA A 26 -0.92 7.94 18.90
CA ALA A 26 -0.98 6.51 18.59
C ALA A 26 -1.82 5.77 19.62
N ALA A 27 -2.72 4.90 19.16
CA ALA A 27 -3.48 4.04 20.07
C ALA A 27 -2.59 2.89 20.58
N PRO A 28 -2.63 2.54 21.87
CA PRO A 28 -1.90 1.39 22.42
C PRO A 28 -2.21 0.08 21.68
N HIS A 29 -3.43 -0.08 21.19
CA HIS A 29 -3.91 -1.24 20.46
C HIS A 29 -4.42 -0.79 19.08
N ASP A 30 -3.49 -0.55 18.15
CA ASP A 30 -3.81 -0.08 16.81
C ASP A 30 -4.12 -1.24 15.85
N PHE A 31 -5.40 -1.43 15.56
CA PHE A 31 -5.90 -2.34 14.52
C PHE A 31 -6.14 -1.61 13.18
N SER A 32 -5.95 -0.30 13.12
CA SER A 32 -6.25 0.51 11.93
C SER A 32 -5.10 0.53 10.93
N THR A 33 -3.86 0.33 11.39
CA THR A 33 -2.65 0.23 10.57
C THR A 33 -2.35 -1.21 10.21
N ASN A 34 -2.31 -1.54 8.94
CA ASN A 34 -2.08 -2.91 8.47
C ASN A 34 -0.58 -3.28 8.45
N GLY A 35 0.16 -2.94 9.50
CA GLY A 35 1.56 -3.31 9.67
C GLY A 35 1.73 -4.74 10.18
N ASN A 36 2.96 -5.25 10.14
CA ASN A 36 3.33 -6.52 10.74
C ASN A 36 3.34 -6.40 12.27
N ALA A 37 2.39 -7.03 12.94
CA ALA A 37 2.26 -6.96 14.39
C ALA A 37 3.32 -7.77 15.17
N CYS A 38 4.18 -8.52 14.48
CA CYS A 38 5.37 -9.16 15.06
C CYS A 38 6.59 -8.22 15.11
N GLY A 39 6.50 -7.04 14.45
CA GLY A 39 7.59 -6.09 14.37
C GLY A 39 7.54 -4.97 15.39
N PRO A 40 8.49 -4.04 15.32
CA PRO A 40 9.43 -3.88 14.20
C PRO A 40 10.50 -4.96 14.10
N CYS A 41 11.07 -5.15 12.90
CA CYS A 41 12.22 -6.03 12.70
C CYS A 41 13.47 -5.42 13.36
N GLU A 42 13.96 -6.02 14.44
CA GLU A 42 15.03 -5.47 15.28
C GLU A 42 16.36 -5.24 14.53
N GLU A 43 16.71 -6.12 13.59
CA GLU A 43 17.92 -5.97 12.80
C GLU A 43 17.83 -4.70 11.92
N VAL A 44 16.66 -4.44 11.34
CA VAL A 44 16.42 -3.22 10.55
C VAL A 44 16.40 -1.98 11.44
N VAL A 45 15.80 -2.06 12.63
CA VAL A 45 15.82 -0.96 13.62
C VAL A 45 17.24 -0.61 14.02
N SER A 46 18.09 -1.62 14.27
CA SER A 46 19.50 -1.40 14.61
C SER A 46 20.26 -0.70 13.49
N ALA A 47 20.04 -1.12 12.23
CA ALA A 47 20.63 -0.49 11.07
C ALA A 47 20.16 0.96 10.87
N LEU A 48 18.86 1.22 11.10
CA LEU A 48 18.31 2.58 11.03
C LEU A 48 18.91 3.51 12.08
N ARG A 49 19.16 3.01 13.31
CA ARG A 49 19.83 3.79 14.37
C ARG A 49 21.28 4.10 14.05
N ALA A 50 21.95 3.22 13.30
CA ALA A 50 23.35 3.39 12.87
C ALA A 50 23.50 4.19 11.56
N ALA A 51 22.38 4.55 10.93
CA ALA A 51 22.39 5.25 9.64
C ALA A 51 22.99 6.65 9.76
N ASP A 52 23.87 6.99 8.84
CA ASP A 52 24.47 8.34 8.76
C ASP A 52 23.45 9.33 8.18
N ALA A 53 22.72 10.02 9.06
CA ALA A 53 21.76 11.05 8.67
C ALA A 53 22.37 12.43 8.39
N ALA A 54 23.71 12.59 8.54
CA ALA A 54 24.40 13.85 8.29
C ALA A 54 24.64 14.10 6.79
N HIS A 55 24.64 13.06 5.98
CA HIS A 55 24.92 13.14 4.56
C HIS A 55 23.74 12.65 3.72
N TYR A 56 23.60 13.25 2.52
CA TYR A 56 22.66 12.76 1.52
C TYR A 56 23.09 11.37 1.02
N PRO A 57 22.16 10.47 0.71
CA PRO A 57 22.51 9.23 0.00
C PRO A 57 22.98 9.52 -1.43
N ASP A 58 23.57 8.51 -2.09
CA ASP A 58 23.87 8.56 -3.52
C ASP A 58 22.62 8.97 -4.30
N PRO A 59 22.65 10.10 -5.06
CA PRO A 59 21.47 10.60 -5.78
C PRO A 59 20.96 9.64 -6.87
N LEU A 60 21.79 8.72 -7.35
CA LEU A 60 21.39 7.67 -8.30
C LEU A 60 20.94 6.39 -7.62
N TYR A 61 21.12 6.27 -6.29
CA TYR A 61 20.82 5.05 -5.53
C TYR A 61 21.42 3.78 -6.16
N THR A 62 22.64 3.88 -6.69
CA THR A 62 23.28 2.86 -7.53
C THR A 62 23.26 1.49 -6.89
N THR A 63 23.88 1.34 -5.73
CA THR A 63 23.94 0.07 -5.00
C THR A 63 22.56 -0.42 -4.55
N LEU A 64 21.68 0.48 -4.13
CA LEU A 64 20.31 0.13 -3.74
C LEU A 64 19.51 -0.44 -4.93
N ARG A 65 19.60 0.20 -6.09
CA ARG A 65 18.93 -0.29 -7.32
C ARG A 65 19.45 -1.64 -7.77
N GLU A 66 20.76 -1.86 -7.70
CA GLU A 66 21.39 -3.16 -8.00
C GLU A 66 20.88 -4.26 -7.07
N ARG A 67 20.81 -4.00 -5.76
CA ARG A 67 20.31 -4.96 -4.77
C ARG A 67 18.83 -5.29 -4.99
N LEU A 68 18.00 -4.28 -5.23
CA LEU A 68 16.58 -4.47 -5.52
C LEU A 68 16.37 -5.23 -6.84
N ALA A 69 17.15 -4.91 -7.87
CA ALA A 69 17.12 -5.62 -9.14
C ALA A 69 17.50 -7.09 -8.98
N ALA A 70 18.58 -7.39 -8.26
CA ALA A 70 19.00 -8.76 -7.95
C ALA A 70 17.94 -9.51 -7.13
N PHE A 71 17.32 -8.84 -6.14
CA PHE A 71 16.27 -9.42 -5.30
C PHE A 71 15.02 -9.83 -6.12
N HIS A 72 14.68 -9.08 -7.16
CA HIS A 72 13.55 -9.38 -8.05
C HIS A 72 13.91 -10.14 -9.32
N GLY A 73 15.20 -10.38 -9.58
CA GLY A 73 15.68 -11.02 -10.81
C GLY A 73 15.39 -10.19 -12.07
N VAL A 74 15.51 -8.86 -11.98
CA VAL A 74 15.24 -7.93 -13.08
C VAL A 74 16.46 -7.05 -13.41
N ALA A 75 16.44 -6.37 -14.55
CA ALA A 75 17.49 -5.40 -14.90
C ALA A 75 17.41 -4.15 -14.00
N THR A 76 18.56 -3.55 -13.66
CA THR A 76 18.68 -2.42 -12.73
C THR A 76 17.94 -1.16 -13.23
N ASP A 77 17.89 -0.96 -14.54
CA ASP A 77 17.20 0.17 -15.16
C ASP A 77 15.67 0.11 -15.00
N ARG A 78 15.12 -1.06 -14.67
CA ARG A 78 13.69 -1.23 -14.36
C ARG A 78 13.33 -0.80 -12.93
N VAL A 79 14.30 -0.61 -12.04
CA VAL A 79 14.03 -0.21 -10.65
C VAL A 79 13.86 1.30 -10.56
N VAL A 80 12.70 1.74 -10.10
CA VAL A 80 12.34 3.15 -9.92
C VAL A 80 12.12 3.42 -8.43
N ILE A 81 12.98 4.24 -7.84
CA ILE A 81 12.88 4.62 -6.43
C ILE A 81 11.77 5.65 -6.21
N ALA A 82 11.07 5.53 -5.08
CA ALA A 82 9.98 6.42 -4.69
C ALA A 82 10.02 6.73 -3.19
N ALA A 83 9.62 7.94 -2.82
CA ALA A 83 9.55 8.36 -1.41
C ALA A 83 8.50 7.54 -0.63
N SER A 84 7.44 7.12 -1.29
CA SER A 84 6.36 6.30 -0.73
C SER A 84 5.47 5.78 -1.86
N ALA A 85 4.53 4.86 -1.55
CA ALA A 85 3.50 4.49 -2.51
C ALA A 85 2.68 5.71 -2.96
N SER A 86 2.29 6.58 -2.02
CA SER A 86 1.52 7.80 -2.34
C SER A 86 2.28 8.71 -3.32
N GLU A 87 3.57 8.93 -3.11
CA GLU A 87 4.39 9.72 -4.03
C GLU A 87 4.42 9.07 -5.43
N PHE A 88 4.65 7.75 -5.50
CA PHE A 88 4.66 7.03 -6.77
C PHE A 88 3.30 7.11 -7.48
N ILE A 89 2.19 6.99 -6.74
CA ILE A 89 0.82 7.09 -7.27
C ILE A 89 0.61 8.44 -7.96
N PHE A 90 0.93 9.54 -7.28
CA PHE A 90 0.80 10.88 -7.86
C PHE A 90 1.75 11.09 -9.03
N ARG A 91 2.99 10.61 -8.95
CA ARG A 91 4.00 10.74 -10.02
C ARG A 91 3.61 9.98 -11.28
N ILE A 92 3.15 8.73 -11.17
CA ILE A 92 2.77 7.94 -12.36
C ILE A 92 1.50 8.49 -12.99
N THR A 93 0.53 8.96 -12.19
CA THR A 93 -0.67 9.63 -12.71
C THR A 93 -0.29 10.90 -13.47
N ALA A 94 0.63 11.71 -12.94
CA ALA A 94 1.17 12.88 -13.64
C ALA A 94 1.88 12.51 -14.95
N ALA A 95 2.64 11.42 -14.97
CA ALA A 95 3.32 10.93 -16.15
C ALA A 95 2.34 10.52 -17.26
N VAL A 96 1.27 9.80 -16.90
CA VAL A 96 0.20 9.41 -17.83
C VAL A 96 -0.54 10.65 -18.35
N ALA A 97 -0.85 11.62 -17.48
CA ALA A 97 -1.48 12.88 -17.87
C ALA A 97 -0.64 13.66 -18.89
N ARG A 98 0.69 13.70 -18.71
CA ARG A 98 1.64 14.35 -19.65
C ARG A 98 1.68 13.67 -21.02
N GLN A 99 1.36 12.39 -21.11
CA GLN A 99 1.24 11.67 -22.39
C GLN A 99 -0.17 11.77 -23.01
N GLY A 100 -1.05 12.59 -22.44
CA GLY A 100 -2.40 12.78 -22.96
C GLY A 100 -3.44 11.83 -22.40
N GLY A 101 -3.08 10.90 -21.49
CA GLY A 101 -4.04 10.04 -20.81
C GLY A 101 -5.03 10.82 -19.95
N ARG A 102 -6.31 10.41 -19.97
CA ARG A 102 -7.39 11.12 -19.26
C ARG A 102 -8.37 10.18 -18.57
N THR A 103 -8.21 8.88 -18.71
CA THR A 103 -9.14 7.89 -18.17
C THR A 103 -8.42 6.95 -17.21
N VAL A 104 -9.06 6.61 -16.10
CA VAL A 104 -8.51 5.71 -15.09
C VAL A 104 -9.50 4.62 -14.73
N MET A 105 -9.04 3.38 -14.65
CA MET A 105 -9.78 2.28 -14.05
C MET A 105 -9.28 2.04 -12.62
N LEU A 106 -10.19 2.10 -11.68
CA LEU A 106 -9.94 1.87 -10.25
C LEU A 106 -10.67 0.62 -9.78
N PRO A 107 -10.12 -0.15 -8.81
CA PRO A 107 -10.90 -1.16 -8.11
C PRO A 107 -12.11 -0.51 -7.40
N GLN A 108 -13.24 -1.22 -7.35
CA GLN A 108 -14.48 -0.74 -6.72
C GLN A 108 -14.26 -0.21 -5.30
N HIS A 109 -13.48 -0.94 -4.50
CA HIS A 109 -13.02 -0.51 -3.20
C HIS A 109 -11.50 -0.39 -3.29
N SER A 110 -10.96 0.81 -3.15
CA SER A 110 -9.55 1.06 -3.43
C SER A 110 -8.89 1.99 -2.42
N TYR A 111 -7.58 1.99 -2.41
CA TYR A 111 -6.80 2.96 -1.65
C TYR A 111 -7.10 4.38 -2.17
N GLY A 112 -7.41 5.29 -1.24
CA GLY A 112 -7.93 6.62 -1.57
C GLY A 112 -7.00 7.48 -2.44
N ASP A 113 -5.69 7.28 -2.36
CA ASP A 113 -4.73 8.07 -3.13
C ASP A 113 -4.82 7.80 -4.64
N TYR A 114 -5.31 6.63 -5.08
CA TYR A 114 -5.52 6.42 -6.53
C TYR A 114 -6.55 7.41 -7.08
N LYS A 115 -7.70 7.50 -6.41
CA LYS A 115 -8.77 8.43 -6.77
C LYS A 115 -8.32 9.89 -6.65
N ARG A 116 -7.67 10.25 -5.53
CA ARG A 116 -7.17 11.61 -5.29
C ARG A 116 -6.16 12.06 -6.34
N ALA A 117 -5.24 11.18 -6.73
CA ALA A 117 -4.26 11.49 -7.79
C ALA A 117 -4.96 11.65 -9.15
N ALA A 118 -5.92 10.78 -9.47
CA ALA A 118 -6.70 10.87 -10.69
C ALA A 118 -7.49 12.19 -10.77
N GLU A 119 -8.21 12.54 -9.71
CA GLU A 119 -8.95 13.80 -9.60
C GLU A 119 -8.04 15.03 -9.72
N ALA A 120 -6.87 15.01 -9.05
CA ALA A 120 -5.91 16.11 -9.10
C ALA A 120 -5.36 16.38 -10.50
N TRP A 121 -5.36 15.37 -11.38
CA TRP A 121 -4.91 15.46 -12.77
C TRP A 121 -6.04 15.44 -13.80
N GLY A 122 -7.30 15.56 -13.33
CA GLY A 122 -8.48 15.65 -14.20
C GLY A 122 -8.77 14.36 -14.97
N PHE A 123 -8.51 13.19 -14.38
CA PHE A 123 -8.87 11.91 -14.97
C PHE A 123 -10.35 11.61 -14.72
N GLU A 124 -10.99 11.03 -15.71
CA GLU A 124 -12.31 10.45 -15.59
C GLU A 124 -12.22 8.96 -15.25
N SER A 125 -13.04 8.52 -14.30
CA SER A 125 -13.13 7.09 -13.97
C SER A 125 -13.90 6.34 -15.05
N THR A 126 -13.41 5.16 -15.43
CA THR A 126 -14.07 4.29 -16.41
C THR A 126 -14.09 2.84 -15.92
N ASP A 127 -15.15 2.13 -16.25
CA ASP A 127 -15.23 0.66 -16.04
C ASP A 127 -14.68 -0.12 -17.25
N GLU A 128 -14.37 0.56 -18.33
CA GLU A 128 -13.86 -0.06 -19.55
C GLU A 128 -12.36 -0.33 -19.46
N LYS A 129 -12.00 -1.60 -19.30
CA LYS A 129 -10.60 -2.05 -19.25
C LYS A 129 -9.80 -1.69 -20.51
N ASN A 130 -10.46 -1.64 -21.65
CA ASN A 130 -9.85 -1.38 -22.96
C ASN A 130 -9.73 0.13 -23.29
N GLY A 131 -10.39 0.99 -22.54
CA GLY A 131 -10.37 2.45 -22.77
C GLY A 131 -9.60 3.24 -21.70
N ALA A 132 -9.13 2.58 -20.64
CA ALA A 132 -8.41 3.25 -19.57
C ALA A 132 -6.95 3.52 -19.95
N SER A 133 -6.51 4.77 -19.79
CA SER A 133 -5.10 5.17 -19.95
C SER A 133 -4.23 4.71 -18.79
N LEU A 134 -4.84 4.66 -17.57
CA LEU A 134 -4.21 4.20 -16.34
C LEU A 134 -5.10 3.16 -15.66
N VAL A 135 -4.52 2.02 -15.31
CA VAL A 135 -5.23 0.91 -14.66
C VAL A 135 -4.55 0.61 -13.33
N TRP A 136 -5.31 0.62 -12.25
CA TRP A 136 -4.86 0.21 -10.93
C TRP A 136 -5.37 -1.18 -10.57
N LEU A 137 -4.45 -2.06 -10.23
CA LEU A 137 -4.71 -3.36 -9.60
C LEU A 137 -4.02 -3.35 -8.24
N CYS A 138 -4.62 -4.00 -7.24
CA CYS A 138 -4.03 -4.13 -5.90
C CYS A 138 -4.22 -5.57 -5.42
N ASP A 139 -3.14 -6.28 -5.14
CA ASP A 139 -3.20 -7.68 -4.75
C ASP A 139 -2.15 -8.01 -3.68
N PRO A 140 -2.55 -8.41 -2.47
CA PRO A 140 -3.92 -8.40 -1.92
C PRO A 140 -4.53 -6.99 -1.86
N SER A 141 -5.83 -6.89 -2.16
CA SER A 141 -6.54 -5.62 -2.28
C SER A 141 -6.63 -4.86 -0.95
N SER A 142 -6.70 -3.54 -1.02
CA SER A 142 -7.05 -2.69 0.11
C SER A 142 -8.39 -2.01 -0.21
N PRO A 143 -9.39 -2.08 0.67
CA PRO A 143 -9.35 -2.49 2.09
C PRO A 143 -9.64 -3.97 2.37
N LEU A 144 -9.99 -4.79 1.38
CA LEU A 144 -10.58 -6.13 1.62
C LEU A 144 -9.53 -7.21 1.91
N GLY A 145 -8.28 -7.06 1.44
CA GLY A 145 -7.26 -8.11 1.54
C GLY A 145 -7.52 -9.32 0.64
N GLN A 146 -8.36 -9.16 -0.39
CA GLN A 146 -8.73 -10.22 -1.33
C GLN A 146 -7.79 -10.24 -2.54
N PRO A 147 -7.66 -11.37 -3.23
CA PRO A 147 -6.94 -11.42 -4.49
C PRO A 147 -7.76 -10.76 -5.60
N VAL A 148 -7.10 -10.31 -6.64
CA VAL A 148 -7.74 -9.95 -7.91
C VAL A 148 -8.09 -11.24 -8.64
N ASP A 149 -9.38 -11.46 -8.90
CA ASP A 149 -9.82 -12.65 -9.63
C ASP A 149 -9.20 -12.73 -11.02
N ARG A 150 -8.57 -13.87 -11.34
CA ARG A 150 -7.92 -14.13 -12.64
C ARG A 150 -6.99 -13.00 -13.08
N ILE A 151 -6.19 -12.47 -12.15
CA ILE A 151 -5.31 -11.32 -12.38
C ILE A 151 -4.50 -11.44 -13.67
N GLY A 152 -3.95 -12.61 -14.00
CA GLY A 152 -3.22 -12.82 -15.26
C GLY A 152 -4.09 -12.55 -16.47
N SER A 153 -5.32 -13.09 -16.51
CA SER A 153 -6.26 -12.85 -17.61
C SER A 153 -6.72 -11.38 -17.68
N VAL A 154 -6.73 -10.66 -16.56
CA VAL A 154 -7.00 -9.22 -16.55
C VAL A 154 -5.89 -8.49 -17.26
N ILE A 155 -4.63 -8.76 -16.89
CA ILE A 155 -3.44 -8.15 -17.49
C ILE A 155 -3.33 -8.47 -18.99
N ASP A 156 -3.60 -9.73 -19.38
CA ASP A 156 -3.49 -10.16 -20.78
C ASP A 156 -4.48 -9.45 -21.73
N ARG A 157 -5.61 -9.00 -21.20
CA ARG A 157 -6.64 -8.28 -21.94
C ARG A 157 -6.50 -6.76 -21.95
N LEU A 158 -5.54 -6.19 -21.22
CA LEU A 158 -5.33 -4.76 -21.22
C LEU A 158 -4.83 -4.29 -22.60
N HIS A 159 -5.30 -3.12 -23.01
CA HIS A 159 -4.81 -2.47 -24.21
C HIS A 159 -3.29 -2.24 -24.13
N ALA A 160 -2.58 -2.38 -25.23
CA ALA A 160 -1.12 -2.30 -25.25
C ALA A 160 -0.55 -0.95 -24.77
N GLU A 161 -1.32 0.12 -24.94
CA GLU A 161 -0.93 1.48 -24.52
C GLU A 161 -1.34 1.83 -23.08
N ALA A 162 -2.16 0.99 -22.44
CA ALA A 162 -2.60 1.21 -21.07
C ALA A 162 -1.44 1.06 -20.09
N ILE A 163 -1.23 2.05 -19.24
CA ILE A 163 -0.30 1.93 -18.13
C ILE A 163 -0.99 1.21 -17.00
N CYS A 164 -0.57 -0.03 -16.70
CA CYS A 164 -1.09 -0.82 -15.61
C CYS A 164 -0.13 -0.79 -14.42
N VAL A 165 -0.64 -0.47 -13.26
CA VAL A 165 0.09 -0.54 -11.99
C VAL A 165 -0.53 -1.62 -11.11
N LEU A 166 0.28 -2.58 -10.71
CA LEU A 166 -0.03 -3.58 -9.71
C LEU A 166 0.58 -3.14 -8.38
N ASP A 167 -0.26 -2.70 -7.46
CA ASP A 167 0.15 -2.36 -6.09
C ASP A 167 0.30 -3.64 -5.26
N LEU A 168 1.53 -3.91 -4.85
CA LEU A 168 1.96 -5.07 -4.08
C LEU A 168 2.32 -4.71 -2.63
N ALA A 169 1.79 -3.60 -2.10
CA ALA A 169 2.09 -3.13 -0.74
C ALA A 169 1.82 -4.18 0.33
N TYR A 170 0.88 -5.10 0.09
CA TYR A 170 0.50 -6.17 1.03
C TYR A 170 0.93 -7.57 0.58
N GLU A 171 1.54 -7.73 -0.58
CA GLU A 171 2.07 -9.02 -1.02
C GLU A 171 3.06 -9.63 -0.02
N PRO A 172 3.99 -8.86 0.58
CA PRO A 172 4.88 -9.39 1.63
C PRO A 172 4.15 -9.83 2.91
N LEU A 173 2.91 -9.42 3.10
CA LEU A 173 2.05 -9.76 4.25
C LEU A 173 0.88 -10.67 3.84
N ARG A 174 0.98 -11.32 2.69
CA ARG A 174 0.04 -12.35 2.27
C ARG A 174 0.16 -13.57 3.17
N LEU A 175 -0.94 -13.98 3.77
CA LEU A 175 -1.00 -15.12 4.70
C LEU A 175 -1.48 -16.40 4.03
N GLN A 176 -2.20 -16.30 2.90
CA GLN A 176 -2.76 -17.44 2.16
C GLN A 176 -2.64 -17.24 0.64
N GLY A 177 -2.45 -18.33 -0.09
CA GLY A 177 -2.34 -18.32 -1.55
C GLY A 177 -1.04 -17.67 -2.04
N SER A 178 -1.03 -17.30 -3.31
CA SER A 178 0.06 -16.62 -4.00
C SER A 178 -0.50 -15.63 -5.01
N LEU A 179 0.32 -14.72 -5.51
CA LEU A 179 -0.08 -13.74 -6.53
C LEU A 179 -0.52 -14.38 -7.85
N GLY A 180 -0.05 -15.59 -8.16
CA GLY A 180 -0.51 -16.35 -9.34
C GLY A 180 -0.21 -15.70 -10.69
N LEU A 181 0.83 -14.85 -10.77
CA LEU A 181 1.30 -14.23 -12.02
C LEU A 181 2.56 -14.93 -12.53
N GLU A 182 2.57 -15.23 -13.81
CA GLU A 182 3.75 -15.68 -14.52
C GLU A 182 4.66 -14.50 -14.90
N GLN A 183 5.92 -14.78 -15.22
CA GLN A 183 6.90 -13.74 -15.55
C GLN A 183 6.48 -12.84 -16.72
N PRO A 184 5.90 -13.35 -17.83
CA PRO A 184 5.45 -12.50 -18.93
C PRO A 184 4.41 -11.45 -18.49
N GLN A 185 3.50 -11.81 -17.59
CA GLN A 185 2.49 -10.89 -17.06
C GLN A 185 3.10 -9.87 -16.12
N ARG A 186 4.05 -10.29 -15.26
CA ARG A 186 4.82 -9.38 -14.41
C ARG A 186 5.62 -8.36 -15.21
N ASP A 187 6.14 -8.77 -16.36
CA ASP A 187 6.94 -7.93 -17.26
C ASP A 187 6.10 -6.88 -18.02
N ARG A 188 4.78 -6.99 -17.99
CA ARG A 188 3.86 -6.03 -18.66
C ARG A 188 3.35 -4.92 -17.74
N VAL A 189 3.53 -5.02 -16.43
CA VAL A 189 2.94 -4.09 -15.46
C VAL A 189 4.00 -3.42 -14.60
N TRP A 190 3.69 -2.22 -14.12
CA TRP A 190 4.42 -1.59 -13.03
C TRP A 190 4.08 -2.32 -11.74
N GLN A 191 5.09 -2.77 -11.00
CA GLN A 191 4.92 -3.45 -9.72
C GLN A 191 5.36 -2.50 -8.60
N LEU A 192 4.41 -2.00 -7.82
CA LEU A 192 4.68 -1.06 -6.73
C LEU A 192 4.87 -1.80 -5.39
N TRP A 193 6.00 -1.58 -4.73
CA TRP A 193 6.41 -2.23 -3.50
C TRP A 193 6.63 -1.23 -2.37
N THR A 194 6.11 -1.54 -1.16
CA THR A 194 6.27 -0.73 0.06
C THR A 194 6.56 -1.60 1.27
N PRO A 195 7.80 -2.04 1.50
CA PRO A 195 8.13 -3.04 2.53
C PRO A 195 8.03 -2.52 3.97
N ASN A 196 7.86 -1.24 4.19
CA ASN A 196 7.75 -0.64 5.52
C ASN A 196 6.65 -1.27 6.40
N LYS A 197 5.52 -1.68 5.80
CA LYS A 197 4.44 -2.39 6.51
C LYS A 197 4.88 -3.79 6.91
N ALA A 198 5.56 -4.52 6.01
CA ALA A 198 6.06 -5.86 6.25
C ALA A 198 7.11 -5.89 7.37
N LEU A 199 7.89 -4.83 7.50
CA LEU A 199 8.93 -4.69 8.53
C LEU A 199 8.42 -4.11 9.85
N GLY A 200 7.14 -3.71 9.96
CA GLY A 200 6.59 -3.06 11.15
C GLY A 200 7.12 -1.64 11.35
N LEU A 201 7.55 -0.96 10.29
CA LEU A 201 8.24 0.33 10.29
C LEU A 201 7.51 1.38 9.43
N THR A 202 6.20 1.50 9.61
CA THR A 202 5.33 2.36 8.78
C THR A 202 5.68 3.85 8.83
N GLY A 203 6.37 4.30 9.87
CA GLY A 203 6.90 5.66 10.00
C GLY A 203 8.06 5.96 9.04
N ILE A 204 8.80 4.95 8.57
CA ILE A 204 9.85 5.13 7.57
C ILE A 204 9.22 5.15 6.18
N ARG A 205 9.42 6.27 5.49
CA ARG A 205 8.86 6.47 4.15
C ARG A 205 9.84 5.98 3.10
N ALA A 206 9.49 4.88 2.44
CA ALA A 206 10.27 4.28 1.36
C ALA A 206 9.39 3.39 0.50
N ALA A 207 9.58 3.45 -0.80
CA ALA A 207 8.94 2.60 -1.80
C ALA A 207 9.82 2.49 -3.05
N TYR A 208 9.52 1.52 -3.87
CA TYR A 208 10.09 1.38 -5.21
C TYR A 208 9.09 0.71 -6.13
N ALA A 209 9.29 0.89 -7.43
CA ALA A 209 8.54 0.16 -8.42
C ALA A 209 9.47 -0.56 -9.39
N ILE A 210 9.01 -1.70 -9.90
CA ILE A 210 9.65 -2.40 -11.02
C ILE A 210 8.87 -2.01 -12.28
N ALA A 211 9.55 -1.34 -13.21
CA ALA A 211 8.96 -0.97 -14.50
C ALA A 211 8.74 -2.20 -15.39
N PRO A 212 7.77 -2.16 -16.31
CA PRO A 212 7.61 -3.17 -17.35
C PRO A 212 8.92 -3.43 -18.09
N ARG A 213 9.08 -4.64 -18.64
CA ARG A 213 10.20 -4.94 -19.52
C ARG A 213 9.97 -4.29 -20.87
N ILE A 214 10.97 -3.58 -21.35
CA ILE A 214 10.95 -2.98 -22.68
C ILE A 214 11.51 -4.00 -23.67
N ASP A 215 10.61 -4.64 -24.44
CA ASP A 215 10.98 -5.59 -25.46
C ASP A 215 11.13 -4.87 -26.81
N GLY A 216 12.21 -5.16 -27.52
CA GLY A 216 12.43 -4.71 -28.88
C GLY A 216 13.51 -3.64 -29.06
N THR A 217 13.91 -3.49 -30.33
CA THR A 217 14.89 -2.49 -30.77
C THR A 217 14.21 -1.12 -30.96
N GLU A 218 15.01 -0.07 -31.08
CA GLU A 218 14.51 1.31 -31.31
C GLU A 218 13.61 1.45 -32.57
N ALA A 219 13.64 0.47 -33.48
CA ALA A 219 12.77 0.43 -34.65
C ALA A 219 11.28 0.15 -34.28
N ASN A 220 10.99 -0.33 -33.11
CA ASN A 220 9.62 -0.59 -32.66
C ASN A 220 9.07 0.62 -31.87
N GLY A 221 8.11 1.35 -32.43
CA GLY A 221 7.53 2.55 -31.84
C GLY A 221 7.04 2.35 -30.37
N GLY A 222 6.56 1.15 -30.03
CA GLY A 222 6.16 0.81 -28.66
C GLY A 222 7.30 0.83 -27.65
N ALA A 223 8.48 0.30 -27.99
CA ALA A 223 9.67 0.33 -27.12
C ALA A 223 10.14 1.78 -26.88
N THR A 224 10.09 2.62 -27.92
CA THR A 224 10.41 4.04 -27.81
C THR A 224 9.47 4.76 -26.87
N GLN A 225 8.17 4.52 -26.96
CA GLN A 225 7.16 5.13 -26.07
C GLN A 225 7.36 4.73 -24.62
N GLN A 226 7.63 3.46 -24.33
CA GLN A 226 7.91 2.97 -22.98
C GLN A 226 9.18 3.61 -22.40
N ARG A 227 10.24 3.80 -23.18
CA ARG A 227 11.47 4.51 -22.74
C ARG A 227 11.18 5.98 -22.45
N ILE A 228 10.40 6.67 -23.29
CA ILE A 228 9.98 8.05 -23.05
C ILE A 228 9.16 8.14 -21.75
N PHE A 229 8.27 7.16 -21.50
CA PHE A 229 7.51 7.12 -20.26
C PHE A 229 8.42 6.96 -19.05
N LEU A 230 9.36 6.02 -19.07
CA LEU A 230 10.32 5.79 -18.00
C LEU A 230 11.20 7.04 -17.75
N GLN A 231 11.65 7.72 -18.78
CA GLN A 231 12.35 9.01 -18.65
C GLN A 231 11.46 10.09 -18.03
N THR A 232 10.17 10.12 -18.38
CA THR A 232 9.20 11.05 -17.76
C THR A 232 9.05 10.76 -16.29
N MET A 233 8.93 9.50 -15.89
CA MET A 233 8.90 9.08 -14.48
C MET A 233 10.16 9.53 -13.72
N THR A 234 11.34 9.43 -14.34
CA THR A 234 12.60 9.90 -13.75
C THR A 234 12.64 11.43 -13.62
N ARG A 235 12.19 12.17 -14.64
CA ARG A 235 12.17 13.65 -14.61
C ARG A 235 11.17 14.25 -13.63
N LEU A 236 10.10 13.52 -13.30
CA LEU A 236 9.09 13.92 -12.31
C LEU A 236 9.51 13.57 -10.88
N ALA A 237 10.54 12.77 -10.69
CA ALA A 237 11.06 12.45 -9.38
C ALA A 237 11.84 13.64 -8.78
N PRO A 238 11.77 13.89 -7.46
CA PRO A 238 12.71 14.76 -6.79
C PRO A 238 14.13 14.18 -6.85
N SER A 239 15.16 15.02 -6.70
CA SER A 239 16.57 14.60 -6.77
C SER A 239 16.91 13.53 -5.72
N TRP A 240 16.35 13.65 -4.52
CA TRP A 240 16.45 12.67 -3.44
C TRP A 240 15.05 12.25 -2.99
N PRO A 241 14.42 11.27 -3.66
CA PRO A 241 13.12 10.74 -3.22
C PRO A 241 13.21 10.03 -1.86
N LEU A 242 14.37 9.47 -1.51
CA LEU A 242 14.63 8.87 -0.19
C LEU A 242 15.71 9.62 0.56
N GLY A 243 15.51 9.83 1.85
CA GLY A 243 16.58 10.10 2.79
C GLY A 243 17.29 8.80 3.20
N THR A 244 18.37 8.93 3.97
CA THR A 244 19.22 7.81 4.40
C THR A 244 18.44 6.67 5.05
N HIS A 245 17.51 6.97 5.95
CA HIS A 245 16.70 5.94 6.61
C HIS A 245 15.82 5.15 5.62
N GLY A 246 15.27 5.81 4.61
CA GLY A 246 14.52 5.14 3.55
C GLY A 246 15.39 4.20 2.72
N SER A 247 16.62 4.64 2.39
CA SER A 247 17.59 3.82 1.68
C SER A 247 18.01 2.60 2.50
N VAL A 248 18.36 2.79 3.76
CA VAL A 248 18.72 1.70 4.69
C VAL A 248 17.58 0.70 4.84
N LEU A 249 16.33 1.16 4.99
CA LEU A 249 15.18 0.26 5.07
C LEU A 249 15.06 -0.63 3.82
N LEU A 250 15.20 -0.06 2.62
CA LEU A 250 15.11 -0.81 1.37
C LEU A 250 16.32 -1.72 1.13
N GLU A 251 17.52 -1.34 1.57
CA GLU A 251 18.69 -2.23 1.53
C GLU A 251 18.53 -3.44 2.43
N TRP A 252 18.04 -3.23 3.66
CA TRP A 252 17.78 -4.30 4.61
C TRP A 252 16.58 -5.16 4.20
N TRP A 253 15.62 -4.60 3.50
CA TRP A 253 14.52 -5.36 2.91
C TRP A 253 15.02 -6.54 2.08
N THR A 254 16.09 -6.38 1.30
CA THR A 254 16.64 -7.42 0.43
C THR A 254 17.50 -8.46 1.16
N GLN A 255 17.82 -8.27 2.46
CA GLN A 255 18.71 -9.16 3.18
C GLN A 255 18.06 -10.50 3.51
N PRO A 256 18.77 -11.62 3.36
CA PRO A 256 18.24 -12.95 3.68
C PRO A 256 17.79 -13.09 5.16
N THR A 257 18.45 -12.40 6.09
CA THR A 257 18.08 -12.38 7.51
C THR A 257 16.72 -11.76 7.72
N THR A 258 16.47 -10.61 7.09
CA THR A 258 15.19 -9.90 7.11
C THR A 258 14.07 -10.75 6.49
N GLN A 259 14.34 -11.42 5.37
CA GLN A 259 13.37 -12.29 4.72
C GLN A 259 13.04 -13.53 5.57
N ARG A 260 14.02 -14.09 6.29
CA ARG A 260 13.78 -15.18 7.26
C ARG A 260 12.94 -14.70 8.46
N TRP A 261 13.20 -13.49 8.98
CA TRP A 261 12.38 -12.89 10.03
C TRP A 261 10.93 -12.71 9.56
N LEU A 262 10.74 -12.17 8.36
CA LEU A 262 9.41 -11.99 7.77
C LEU A 262 8.68 -13.34 7.63
N SER A 263 9.34 -14.35 7.11
CA SER A 263 8.75 -15.69 6.95
C SER A 263 8.26 -16.27 8.27
N ARG A 264 9.03 -16.10 9.37
CA ARG A 264 8.60 -16.48 10.73
C ARG A 264 7.40 -15.65 11.20
N SER A 265 7.41 -14.34 10.95
CA SER A 265 6.29 -13.46 11.28
C SER A 265 4.99 -13.90 10.61
N LEU A 266 5.05 -14.31 9.34
CA LEU A 266 3.86 -14.78 8.61
C LEU A 266 3.24 -16.04 9.25
N VAL A 267 4.06 -16.93 9.78
CA VAL A 267 3.56 -18.10 10.53
C VAL A 267 2.80 -17.67 11.78
N THR A 268 3.38 -16.78 12.57
CA THR A 268 2.75 -16.23 13.77
C THR A 268 1.45 -15.48 13.45
N LEU A 269 1.47 -14.63 12.42
CA LEU A 269 0.30 -13.85 12.00
C LEU A 269 -0.86 -14.74 11.52
N ARG A 270 -0.59 -15.90 10.90
CA ARG A 270 -1.63 -16.87 10.52
C ARG A 270 -2.38 -17.38 11.75
N GLY A 271 -1.65 -17.76 12.80
CA GLY A 271 -2.27 -18.19 14.07
C GLY A 271 -3.09 -17.08 14.70
N TRP A 272 -2.51 -15.88 14.85
CA TRP A 272 -3.23 -14.74 15.43
C TRP A 272 -4.46 -14.33 14.62
N LYS A 273 -4.43 -14.48 13.30
CA LYS A 273 -5.59 -14.22 12.44
C LYS A 273 -6.74 -15.18 12.72
N ILE A 274 -6.46 -16.47 12.90
CA ILE A 274 -7.47 -17.48 13.21
C ILE A 274 -8.19 -17.10 14.51
N ASP A 275 -7.42 -16.80 15.56
CA ASP A 275 -7.95 -16.43 16.87
C ASP A 275 -8.77 -15.13 16.79
N GLN A 276 -8.27 -14.13 16.07
CA GLN A 276 -8.94 -12.84 15.91
C GLN A 276 -10.24 -12.95 15.13
N LEU A 277 -10.28 -13.79 14.07
CA LEU A 277 -11.50 -14.06 13.33
C LEU A 277 -12.56 -14.77 14.20
N ALA A 278 -12.13 -15.70 15.06
CA ALA A 278 -13.01 -16.36 16.03
C ALA A 278 -13.55 -15.32 17.03
N LEU A 279 -12.69 -14.48 17.57
CA LEU A 279 -13.07 -13.41 18.49
C LEU A 279 -14.10 -12.45 17.87
N CYS A 280 -13.90 -11.99 16.65
CA CYS A 280 -14.87 -11.11 15.98
C CYS A 280 -16.25 -11.75 15.84
N ARG A 281 -16.32 -13.07 15.61
CA ARG A 281 -17.60 -13.79 15.55
C ARG A 281 -18.33 -13.83 16.91
N THR A 282 -17.60 -13.86 18.03
CA THR A 282 -18.24 -13.77 19.36
C THR A 282 -18.92 -12.43 19.61
N PHE A 283 -18.49 -11.38 18.90
CA PHE A 283 -19.16 -10.06 18.93
C PHE A 283 -20.38 -9.98 17.99
N GLY A 284 -20.71 -11.05 17.26
CA GLY A 284 -21.71 -11.04 16.23
C GLY A 284 -21.25 -10.40 14.91
N TRP A 285 -19.96 -10.09 14.77
CA TRP A 285 -19.43 -9.54 13.53
C TRP A 285 -19.24 -10.63 12.47
N VAL A 286 -19.37 -10.27 11.20
CA VAL A 286 -19.17 -11.17 10.07
C VAL A 286 -17.89 -10.78 9.33
N PRO A 287 -16.76 -11.47 9.60
CA PRO A 287 -15.53 -11.25 8.86
C PRO A 287 -15.67 -11.62 7.39
N LEU A 288 -15.18 -10.76 6.51
CA LEU A 288 -15.06 -11.04 5.08
C LEU A 288 -13.78 -11.83 4.79
N PRO A 289 -13.78 -12.68 3.74
CA PRO A 289 -12.58 -13.40 3.31
C PRO A 289 -11.43 -12.43 3.02
N SER A 290 -10.23 -12.77 3.47
CA SER A 290 -9.02 -11.99 3.24
C SER A 290 -7.79 -12.90 3.22
N MET A 291 -6.85 -12.63 2.31
CA MET A 291 -5.57 -13.33 2.22
C MET A 291 -4.42 -12.58 2.93
N ALA A 292 -4.65 -11.32 3.33
CA ALA A 292 -3.65 -10.46 3.95
C ALA A 292 -3.63 -10.56 5.48
N ASN A 293 -2.70 -9.84 6.10
CA ASN A 293 -2.61 -9.64 7.55
C ASN A 293 -3.66 -8.65 8.10
N PHE A 294 -4.75 -8.46 7.42
CA PHE A 294 -5.91 -7.68 7.83
C PHE A 294 -7.16 -8.24 7.16
N PHE A 295 -8.32 -7.83 7.65
CA PHE A 295 -9.61 -8.19 7.06
C PHE A 295 -10.65 -7.11 7.37
N CYS A 296 -11.73 -7.05 6.59
CA CYS A 296 -12.92 -6.31 6.93
C CYS A 296 -13.90 -7.23 7.66
N ALA A 297 -14.68 -6.65 8.57
CA ALA A 297 -15.78 -7.35 9.23
C ALA A 297 -17.02 -6.45 9.21
N ARG A 298 -18.18 -7.02 8.84
CA ARG A 298 -19.46 -6.34 8.96
C ARG A 298 -19.93 -6.37 10.41
N VAL A 299 -20.24 -5.21 10.95
CA VAL A 299 -20.83 -5.03 12.27
C VAL A 299 -22.34 -5.22 12.13
N LEU A 300 -22.89 -6.26 12.77
CA LEU A 300 -24.32 -6.60 12.65
C LEU A 300 -25.21 -5.93 13.69
N ASN A 301 -24.63 -5.31 14.70
CA ASN A 301 -25.39 -4.63 15.75
C ASN A 301 -26.01 -3.34 15.19
N GLU A 302 -27.12 -2.88 15.74
CA GLU A 302 -27.74 -1.60 15.40
C GLU A 302 -26.86 -0.38 15.75
N CYS A 303 -25.74 -0.62 16.41
CA CYS A 303 -24.77 0.40 16.81
C CYS A 303 -24.07 0.99 15.56
N ASP A 304 -24.09 2.30 15.46
CA ASP A 304 -23.32 3.05 14.45
C ASP A 304 -21.82 2.78 14.60
N VAL A 305 -21.14 2.47 13.48
CA VAL A 305 -19.70 2.17 13.47
C VAL A 305 -18.87 3.32 14.05
N GLY A 306 -19.30 4.57 13.83
CA GLY A 306 -18.64 5.74 14.41
C GLY A 306 -18.74 5.78 15.93
N VAL A 307 -19.91 5.45 16.49
CA VAL A 307 -20.11 5.35 17.95
C VAL A 307 -19.27 4.23 18.54
N LEU A 308 -19.24 3.07 17.89
CA LEU A 308 -18.37 1.96 18.28
C LEU A 308 -16.89 2.35 18.24
N ALA A 309 -16.45 3.01 17.16
CA ALA A 309 -15.07 3.45 17.00
C ALA A 309 -14.66 4.46 18.09
N MET A 310 -15.54 5.39 18.46
CA MET A 310 -15.30 6.34 19.56
C MET A 310 -15.20 5.62 20.91
N HIS A 311 -16.11 4.67 21.20
CA HIS A 311 -16.05 3.85 22.41
C HIS A 311 -14.73 3.09 22.51
N LEU A 312 -14.35 2.39 21.46
CA LEU A 312 -13.10 1.62 21.43
C LEU A 312 -11.87 2.54 21.55
N ARG A 313 -11.92 3.72 20.92
CA ARG A 313 -10.83 4.71 21.01
C ARG A 313 -10.63 5.19 22.46
N ALA A 314 -11.70 5.42 23.21
CA ALA A 314 -11.65 5.75 24.64
C ALA A 314 -11.00 4.64 25.48
N HIS A 315 -11.05 3.38 25.03
CA HIS A 315 -10.38 2.24 25.64
C HIS A 315 -8.98 1.95 25.06
N GLY A 316 -8.38 2.90 24.32
CA GLY A 316 -7.05 2.77 23.74
C GLY A 316 -6.97 1.88 22.51
N ILE A 317 -8.10 1.57 21.88
CA ILE A 317 -8.20 0.71 20.70
C ILE A 317 -8.60 1.56 19.50
N LYS A 318 -7.90 1.40 18.38
CA LYS A 318 -8.25 2.07 17.13
C LYS A 318 -8.56 1.07 16.03
N LEU A 319 -9.78 1.13 15.48
CA LEU A 319 -10.22 0.44 14.28
C LEU A 319 -10.23 1.41 13.10
N ARG A 320 -10.41 0.87 11.89
CA ARG A 320 -10.62 1.66 10.68
C ARG A 320 -12.06 1.48 10.19
N ASP A 321 -12.87 2.53 10.29
CA ASP A 321 -14.16 2.61 9.60
C ASP A 321 -13.94 2.55 8.08
N THR A 322 -14.70 1.71 7.40
CA THR A 322 -14.54 1.49 5.96
C THR A 322 -15.56 2.24 5.09
N THR A 323 -16.34 3.12 5.66
CA THR A 323 -17.35 3.93 4.94
C THR A 323 -16.70 4.72 3.80
N SER A 324 -15.52 5.30 4.03
CA SER A 324 -14.76 6.04 3.01
C SER A 324 -14.25 5.18 1.85
N PHE A 325 -14.28 3.84 1.98
CA PHE A 325 -13.99 2.89 0.90
C PHE A 325 -15.27 2.40 0.19
N GLY A 326 -16.45 2.98 0.50
CA GLY A 326 -17.72 2.52 -0.01
C GLY A 326 -18.24 1.23 0.64
N LEU A 327 -17.80 0.94 1.87
CA LEU A 327 -18.21 -0.22 2.68
C LEU A 327 -18.81 0.26 4.01
N PRO A 328 -20.02 0.83 4.02
CA PRO A 328 -20.68 1.23 5.26
C PRO A 328 -20.96 0.00 6.14
N SER A 329 -21.11 0.22 7.44
CA SER A 329 -21.33 -0.83 8.45
C SER A 329 -20.22 -1.88 8.54
N HIS A 330 -19.03 -1.59 8.04
CA HIS A 330 -17.87 -2.46 8.17
C HIS A 330 -16.72 -1.74 8.90
N VAL A 331 -15.90 -2.54 9.56
CA VAL A 331 -14.62 -2.11 10.12
C VAL A 331 -13.51 -2.93 9.49
N ARG A 332 -12.35 -2.31 9.25
CA ARG A 332 -11.14 -3.04 8.88
C ARG A 332 -10.23 -3.18 10.10
N LEU A 333 -9.76 -4.39 10.31
CA LEU A 333 -8.85 -4.74 11.40
C LEU A 333 -7.57 -5.35 10.85
N ALA A 334 -6.43 -4.82 11.24
CA ALA A 334 -5.16 -5.52 11.12
C ALA A 334 -5.14 -6.72 12.08
N VAL A 335 -4.46 -7.79 11.69
CA VAL A 335 -4.13 -8.89 12.60
C VAL A 335 -3.19 -8.37 13.67
N ALA A 336 -3.59 -8.46 14.93
CA ALA A 336 -2.88 -7.91 16.07
C ALA A 336 -2.45 -9.01 17.04
N SER A 337 -1.52 -8.66 17.95
CA SER A 337 -1.02 -9.59 18.96
C SER A 337 -2.12 -10.08 19.93
N PRO A 338 -1.94 -11.23 20.59
CA PRO A 338 -2.89 -11.72 21.59
C PRO A 338 -3.19 -10.72 22.72
N VAL A 339 -2.23 -9.85 23.06
CA VAL A 339 -2.43 -8.78 24.04
C VAL A 339 -3.48 -7.78 23.54
N SER A 340 -3.35 -7.33 22.30
CA SER A 340 -4.31 -6.40 21.69
C SER A 340 -5.67 -7.05 21.47
N GLN A 341 -5.72 -8.33 21.12
CA GLN A 341 -6.97 -9.09 20.96
C GLN A 341 -7.73 -9.19 22.30
N ARG A 342 -7.03 -9.45 23.41
CA ARG A 342 -7.65 -9.43 24.75
C ARG A 342 -8.16 -8.05 25.16
N ALA A 343 -7.43 -6.99 24.82
CA ALA A 343 -7.89 -5.63 25.08
C ALA A 343 -9.18 -5.32 24.28
N LEU A 344 -9.25 -5.75 23.01
CA LEU A 344 -10.45 -5.62 22.20
C LEU A 344 -11.64 -6.40 22.81
N ASP A 345 -11.43 -7.65 23.25
CA ASP A 345 -12.47 -8.44 23.92
C ASP A 345 -13.01 -7.74 25.19
N ALA A 346 -12.10 -7.23 26.02
CA ALA A 346 -12.49 -6.52 27.23
C ALA A 346 -13.32 -5.25 26.95
N ALA A 347 -12.92 -4.45 25.97
CA ALA A 347 -13.63 -3.23 25.59
C ALA A 347 -15.00 -3.52 24.93
N MET A 348 -15.10 -4.61 24.16
CA MET A 348 -16.37 -5.02 23.54
C MET A 348 -17.43 -5.48 24.55
N ARG A 349 -17.04 -5.94 25.74
CA ARG A 349 -17.99 -6.32 26.81
C ARG A 349 -18.77 -5.12 27.38
N THR A 350 -18.24 -3.91 27.23
CA THR A 350 -18.84 -2.65 27.69
C THR A 350 -19.30 -1.77 26.53
N ALA A 351 -19.20 -2.26 25.30
CA ALA A 351 -19.60 -1.51 24.13
C ALA A 351 -21.12 -1.26 24.10
N PRO A 352 -21.58 -0.12 23.57
CA PRO A 352 -23.01 0.12 23.33
C PRO A 352 -23.55 -0.94 22.38
N ARG A 353 -24.75 -1.40 22.70
CA ARG A 353 -25.48 -2.41 21.88
C ARG A 353 -26.29 -1.77 20.82
#